data_1d46e640c0b9da7a72358f374aeab0fb
#
_entry.id   1d46e640c0b9da7a72358f374aeab0fb
#
_cell.length_a   1.000
_cell.length_b   1.000
_cell.length_c   1.000
_cell.angle_alpha   90.00
_cell.angle_beta   90.00
_cell.angle_gamma   90.00
#
_symmetry.space_group_name_H-M   'P 1'
#
loop_
_entity.id
_entity.type
_entity.pdbx_description
1 polymer ?
#
loop_
_entity_poly.entity_id
_entity_poly.type
_entity_poly.pdbx_seq_one_letter_code
_entity_poly.pdbx_strand_id
1 'polypeptide(L)'
;MPTDIHTTILTAKNEKARGGIMEKRAKTQFWLEFFLDGLSLWLGFAISFVILKLFSERLDERPISEWIQYIVLLGASYIATFLLFHTSIDIHQRNRLVEVVNILKNNVLVFLVFLALLLLFKNELMVIRRLYAMSFAFYFLFTSISRYYLKRWLTGSFSEQKSKIASYTGVLTVKDRAENFVSELKEDWSVKVTGVALLDNFVENGRFVYDKNLLFGSQDEGSTVATKKKINFPHIICDDVPVIATDNRFLDWIRSAPLDEVFINLPYEYSEDISEIVEELESMGVTVHINVPTLDNMLNESNFNNINCKMYAGYPIATFAPAVHNSSELALKRFVDVVLSIVGIILSIPIVAVVAIPLLIESPGPLIFKQERVGKNGRIFKMYKLRSMYKDAEKRKAELMKHNKMDGLMFKMDNDPRITKVGRIIRKLSIDELPQFVNVLKGDMSLIGTRPPTVKEFEQYENRHKRRLSMRPGITGMWQVSGRSDIIDFEEVVRLDCEYIDNWSTLLDIKIFFKTIKVVLTHKGAE
;
A
#
# COMPACT_ATOMS: atom_id res chain seq x y z
N MET A 1 49.68 1.98 7.47
CA MET A 1 48.39 1.38 7.79
C MET A 1 47.61 2.33 8.67
N PRO A 2 46.79 3.21 8.08
CA PRO A 2 45.55 3.69 8.67
C PRO A 2 44.52 4.05 7.59
N THR A 3 44.05 3.07 6.81
CA THR A 3 43.06 3.28 5.73
C THR A 3 41.76 2.54 5.94
N ASP A 4 41.66 1.67 6.97
CA ASP A 4 40.45 0.82 7.13
C ASP A 4 39.36 1.39 8.06
N ILE A 5 39.71 2.32 8.94
CA ILE A 5 38.74 2.87 9.92
C ILE A 5 37.80 3.89 9.20
N HIS A 6 38.32 4.65 8.26
CA HIS A 6 37.51 5.62 7.52
C HIS A 6 36.50 4.94 6.57
N THR A 7 36.86 3.83 5.96
CA THR A 7 35.98 3.04 5.08
C THR A 7 34.89 2.33 5.89
N THR A 8 35.21 1.82 7.08
CA THR A 8 34.24 1.15 7.96
C THR A 8 33.26 2.14 8.60
N ILE A 9 33.70 3.36 8.91
CA ILE A 9 32.82 4.43 9.43
C ILE A 9 31.92 4.98 8.31
N LEU A 10 32.41 5.09 7.08
CA LEU A 10 31.61 5.49 5.92
C LEU A 10 30.58 4.42 5.53
N THR A 11 30.91 3.13 5.63
CA THR A 11 29.94 2.05 5.40
C THR A 11 28.89 1.97 6.51
N ALA A 12 29.27 2.13 7.77
CA ALA A 12 28.32 2.17 8.90
C ALA A 12 27.46 3.45 8.92
N LYS A 13 28.01 4.61 8.48
CA LYS A 13 27.24 5.84 8.27
C LYS A 13 26.29 5.73 7.06
N ASN A 14 26.72 5.07 5.98
CA ASN A 14 25.88 4.79 4.83
C ASN A 14 24.74 3.79 5.15
N GLU A 15 24.94 2.85 6.08
CA GLU A 15 23.84 1.98 6.54
C GLU A 15 22.79 2.73 7.38
N LYS A 16 23.18 3.71 8.19
CA LYS A 16 22.23 4.56 8.95
C LYS A 16 21.50 5.57 8.07
N ALA A 17 22.09 6.04 6.98
CA ALA A 17 21.48 6.99 6.05
C ALA A 17 20.47 6.37 5.06
N ARG A 18 20.34 5.03 5.02
CA ARG A 18 19.40 4.30 4.15
C ARG A 18 17.96 4.21 4.71
N GLY A 19 17.53 5.13 5.54
CA GLY A 19 16.21 5.15 6.18
C GLY A 19 15.09 5.91 5.46
N GLY A 20 13.89 5.41 5.28
CA GLY A 20 12.63 5.99 4.79
C GLY A 20 11.86 5.14 3.80
N ILE A 21 11.83 5.37 2.47
CA ILE A 21 11.06 4.53 1.52
C ILE A 21 11.75 3.19 1.26
N MET A 22 13.09 3.14 1.12
CA MET A 22 13.83 1.87 1.16
C MET A 22 13.59 1.13 2.48
N GLU A 23 13.47 1.83 3.61
CA GLU A 23 13.12 1.23 4.90
C GLU A 23 11.70 0.64 4.88
N LYS A 24 10.74 1.29 4.25
CA LYS A 24 9.37 0.80 4.08
C LYS A 24 9.32 -0.46 3.20
N ARG A 25 10.10 -0.48 2.14
CA ARG A 25 10.24 -1.59 1.19
C ARG A 25 11.04 -2.73 1.78
N ALA A 26 12.16 -2.44 2.40
CA ALA A 26 12.96 -3.42 3.13
C ALA A 26 12.17 -4.05 4.28
N LYS A 27 11.36 -3.28 5.01
CA LYS A 27 10.45 -3.79 6.04
C LYS A 27 9.34 -4.67 5.45
N THR A 28 8.74 -4.28 4.32
CA THR A 28 7.72 -5.11 3.66
C THR A 28 8.33 -6.42 3.17
N GLN A 29 9.50 -6.37 2.54
CA GLN A 29 10.25 -7.55 2.15
C GLN A 29 10.60 -8.43 3.36
N PHE A 30 11.12 -7.82 4.43
CA PHE A 30 11.45 -8.49 5.68
C PHE A 30 10.26 -9.28 6.23
N TRP A 31 9.07 -8.67 6.30
CA TRP A 31 7.88 -9.35 6.80
C TRP A 31 7.37 -10.43 5.86
N LEU A 32 7.44 -10.21 4.54
CA LEU A 32 7.09 -11.25 3.55
C LEU A 32 8.01 -12.46 3.68
N GLU A 33 9.31 -12.22 3.80
CA GLU A 33 10.31 -13.26 4.02
C GLU A 33 10.05 -13.97 5.36
N PHE A 34 9.78 -13.22 6.44
CA PHE A 34 9.44 -13.78 7.75
C PHE A 34 8.24 -14.73 7.68
N PHE A 35 7.14 -14.30 7.08
CA PHE A 35 5.95 -15.16 7.01
C PHE A 35 6.11 -16.36 6.09
N LEU A 36 6.77 -16.19 4.94
CA LEU A 36 6.98 -17.28 3.99
C LEU A 36 7.94 -18.34 4.54
N ASP A 37 9.03 -17.91 5.17
CA ASP A 37 10.00 -18.82 5.77
C ASP A 37 9.38 -19.53 6.99
N GLY A 38 8.63 -18.80 7.83
CA GLY A 38 7.89 -19.38 8.93
C GLY A 38 6.87 -20.42 8.47
N LEU A 39 6.08 -20.11 7.44
CA LEU A 39 5.14 -21.07 6.83
C LEU A 39 5.88 -22.29 6.28
N SER A 40 7.01 -22.09 5.63
CA SER A 40 7.85 -23.17 5.10
C SER A 40 8.37 -24.11 6.20
N LEU A 41 8.75 -23.54 7.36
CA LEU A 41 9.16 -24.31 8.53
C LEU A 41 8.01 -25.19 9.07
N TRP A 42 6.83 -24.58 9.23
CA TRP A 42 5.65 -25.31 9.74
C TRP A 42 5.17 -26.38 8.77
N LEU A 43 5.18 -26.13 7.47
CA LEU A 43 4.87 -27.14 6.45
C LEU A 43 5.89 -28.28 6.46
N GLY A 44 7.17 -27.94 6.56
CA GLY A 44 8.25 -28.92 6.66
C GLY A 44 8.08 -29.84 7.88
N PHE A 45 7.77 -29.26 9.03
CA PHE A 45 7.45 -30.03 10.24
C PHE A 45 6.21 -30.92 10.08
N ALA A 46 5.10 -30.34 9.60
CA ALA A 46 3.84 -31.08 9.44
C ALA A 46 3.98 -32.28 8.49
N ILE A 47 4.64 -32.09 7.35
CA ILE A 47 4.87 -33.18 6.38
C ILE A 47 5.78 -34.25 6.99
N SER A 48 6.87 -33.85 7.67
CA SER A 48 7.77 -34.80 8.33
C SER A 48 7.06 -35.60 9.40
N PHE A 49 6.19 -34.96 10.18
CA PHE A 49 5.37 -35.62 11.19
C PHE A 49 4.42 -36.66 10.57
N VAL A 50 3.69 -36.28 9.51
CA VAL A 50 2.77 -37.19 8.80
C VAL A 50 3.51 -38.38 8.21
N ILE A 51 4.65 -38.12 7.54
CA ILE A 51 5.44 -39.23 6.95
C ILE A 51 5.92 -40.18 8.03
N LEU A 52 6.47 -39.67 9.13
CA LEU A 52 6.96 -40.53 10.21
C LEU A 52 5.84 -41.27 10.93
N LYS A 53 4.66 -40.65 11.06
CA LYS A 53 3.49 -41.32 11.64
C LYS A 53 3.02 -42.50 10.78
N LEU A 54 3.10 -42.39 9.45
CA LEU A 54 2.76 -43.47 8.52
C LEU A 54 3.73 -44.68 8.60
N PHE A 55 4.99 -44.41 9.00
CA PHE A 55 6.04 -45.44 8.98
C PHE A 55 6.53 -45.86 10.39
N SER A 56 6.02 -45.28 11.48
CA SER A 56 6.49 -45.52 12.85
C SER A 56 5.38 -45.34 13.88
N GLU A 57 4.99 -46.42 14.52
CA GLU A 57 3.99 -46.41 15.61
C GLU A 57 4.48 -45.74 16.91
N ARG A 58 5.79 -45.56 17.08
CA ARG A 58 6.39 -44.95 18.30
C ARG A 58 6.08 -43.48 18.54
N LEU A 59 5.48 -42.77 17.58
CA LEU A 59 5.13 -41.37 17.72
C LEU A 59 3.86 -41.15 18.54
N ASP A 60 2.92 -42.11 18.50
CA ASP A 60 1.63 -41.99 19.19
C ASP A 60 1.72 -42.22 20.71
N GLU A 61 2.83 -42.78 21.20
CA GLU A 61 3.05 -43.06 22.62
C GLU A 61 3.54 -41.82 23.44
N ARG A 62 3.82 -40.72 22.76
CA ARG A 62 4.37 -39.52 23.42
C ARG A 62 3.29 -38.60 23.94
N PRO A 63 3.47 -38.00 25.15
CA PRO A 63 2.48 -37.10 25.74
C PRO A 63 2.34 -35.83 24.91
N ILE A 64 1.14 -35.28 24.83
CA ILE A 64 0.79 -34.08 24.08
C ILE A 64 1.63 -32.87 24.57
N SER A 65 1.97 -32.82 25.85
CA SER A 65 2.81 -31.75 26.43
C SER A 65 4.18 -31.64 25.77
N GLU A 66 4.83 -32.75 25.42
CA GLU A 66 6.13 -32.74 24.72
C GLU A 66 6.01 -32.20 23.30
N TRP A 67 4.93 -32.53 22.61
CA TRP A 67 4.65 -31.98 21.26
C TRP A 67 4.39 -30.49 21.30
N ILE A 68 3.63 -29.98 22.28
CA ILE A 68 3.41 -28.55 22.47
C ILE A 68 4.74 -27.85 22.74
N GLN A 69 5.56 -28.40 23.66
CA GLN A 69 6.88 -27.84 23.95
C GLN A 69 7.77 -27.82 22.71
N TYR A 70 7.81 -28.89 21.94
CA TYR A 70 8.59 -28.97 20.70
C TYR A 70 8.17 -27.88 19.71
N ILE A 71 6.86 -27.72 19.48
CA ILE A 71 6.29 -26.71 18.59
C ILE A 71 6.66 -25.30 19.05
N VAL A 72 6.53 -25.02 20.35
CA VAL A 72 6.89 -23.70 20.92
C VAL A 72 8.39 -23.43 20.77
N LEU A 73 9.26 -24.39 21.05
CA LEU A 73 10.71 -24.25 20.91
C LEU A 73 11.12 -24.06 19.45
N LEU A 74 10.47 -24.77 18.51
CA LEU A 74 10.71 -24.60 17.08
C LEU A 74 10.33 -23.20 16.60
N GLY A 75 9.17 -22.70 17.00
CA GLY A 75 8.73 -21.34 16.71
C GLY A 75 9.64 -20.28 17.33
N ALA A 76 10.02 -20.45 18.59
CA ALA A 76 10.92 -19.53 19.29
C ALA A 76 12.30 -19.47 18.64
N SER A 77 12.87 -20.62 18.25
CA SER A 77 14.16 -20.67 17.55
C SER A 77 14.13 -19.96 16.22
N TYR A 78 13.04 -20.10 15.45
CA TYR A 78 12.84 -19.41 14.21
C TYR A 78 12.75 -17.89 14.41
N ILE A 79 11.88 -17.43 15.32
CA ILE A 79 11.68 -16.00 15.59
C ILE A 79 12.99 -15.37 16.07
N ALA A 80 13.68 -16.00 17.03
CA ALA A 80 14.94 -15.48 17.55
C ALA A 80 16.01 -15.38 16.46
N THR A 81 16.18 -16.43 15.65
CA THR A 81 17.18 -16.45 14.58
C THR A 81 16.85 -15.41 13.52
N PHE A 82 15.60 -15.33 13.11
CA PHE A 82 15.19 -14.38 12.08
C PHE A 82 15.38 -12.93 12.53
N LEU A 83 14.97 -12.57 13.75
CA LEU A 83 15.11 -11.21 14.27
C LEU A 83 16.57 -10.79 14.51
N LEU A 84 17.44 -11.72 14.95
CA LEU A 84 18.81 -11.41 15.31
C LEU A 84 19.79 -11.48 14.13
N PHE A 85 19.58 -12.36 13.17
CA PHE A 85 20.56 -12.68 12.12
C PHE A 85 20.08 -12.43 10.69
N HIS A 86 18.83 -11.99 10.52
CA HIS A 86 18.33 -11.70 9.18
C HIS A 86 19.02 -10.46 8.59
N THR A 87 19.71 -10.65 7.47
CA THR A 87 20.32 -9.56 6.72
C THR A 87 19.31 -9.00 5.73
N SER A 88 18.94 -7.74 5.93
CA SER A 88 17.99 -7.01 5.06
C SER A 88 18.61 -6.51 3.76
N ILE A 89 19.39 -7.34 3.07
CA ILE A 89 19.89 -7.01 1.73
C ILE A 89 18.70 -7.08 0.76
N ASP A 90 18.57 -6.10 -0.11
CA ASP A 90 17.49 -6.05 -1.09
C ASP A 90 17.49 -7.32 -1.98
N ILE A 91 16.33 -7.92 -2.18
CA ILE A 91 16.16 -9.19 -2.91
C ILE A 91 16.64 -9.09 -4.37
N HIS A 92 16.63 -7.87 -4.95
CA HIS A 92 17.14 -7.61 -6.29
C HIS A 92 18.64 -7.76 -6.40
N GLN A 93 19.38 -7.30 -5.39
CA GLN A 93 20.84 -7.33 -5.37
C GLN A 93 21.41 -8.72 -5.07
N ARG A 94 20.54 -9.68 -4.66
CA ARG A 94 20.97 -11.04 -4.37
C ARG A 94 21.07 -11.87 -5.64
N ASN A 95 22.27 -12.30 -6.01
CA ASN A 95 22.45 -13.32 -7.03
C ASN A 95 21.89 -14.68 -6.54
N ARG A 96 21.52 -15.60 -7.45
CA ARG A 96 20.95 -16.93 -7.12
C ARG A 96 21.81 -17.71 -6.11
N LEU A 97 23.13 -17.68 -6.27
CA LEU A 97 24.05 -18.34 -5.34
C LEU A 97 24.03 -17.70 -3.95
N VAL A 98 24.01 -16.38 -3.87
CA VAL A 98 23.90 -15.62 -2.60
C VAL A 98 22.60 -15.94 -1.88
N GLU A 99 21.48 -16.05 -2.62
CA GLU A 99 20.19 -16.40 -2.03
C GLU A 99 20.20 -17.80 -1.42
N VAL A 100 20.68 -18.81 -2.15
CA VAL A 100 20.78 -20.19 -1.67
C VAL A 100 21.69 -20.28 -0.42
N VAL A 101 22.82 -19.57 -0.43
CA VAL A 101 23.73 -19.53 0.71
C VAL A 101 23.07 -18.88 1.93
N ASN A 102 22.31 -17.80 1.74
CA ASN A 102 21.59 -17.14 2.83
C ASN A 102 20.48 -18.03 3.40
N ILE A 103 19.72 -18.74 2.55
CA ILE A 103 18.72 -19.71 2.99
C ILE A 103 19.39 -20.83 3.80
N LEU A 104 20.49 -21.39 3.30
CA LEU A 104 21.22 -22.45 3.99
C LEU A 104 21.76 -21.97 5.35
N LYS A 105 22.38 -20.79 5.37
CA LYS A 105 22.88 -20.17 6.61
C LYS A 105 21.78 -19.99 7.64
N ASN A 106 20.63 -19.43 7.23
CA ASN A 106 19.48 -19.21 8.12
C ASN A 106 18.91 -20.55 8.63
N ASN A 107 18.77 -21.54 7.75
CA ASN A 107 18.29 -22.87 8.09
C ASN A 107 19.20 -23.56 9.14
N VAL A 108 20.52 -23.51 8.94
CA VAL A 108 21.51 -24.05 9.88
C VAL A 108 21.44 -23.31 11.22
N LEU A 109 21.32 -21.99 11.23
CA LEU A 109 21.20 -21.21 12.46
C LEU A 109 19.92 -21.57 13.25
N VAL A 110 18.76 -21.65 12.57
CA VAL A 110 17.50 -22.07 13.21
C VAL A 110 17.66 -23.48 13.79
N PHE A 111 18.28 -24.40 13.05
CA PHE A 111 18.55 -25.75 13.51
C PHE A 111 19.42 -25.79 14.78
N LEU A 112 20.53 -25.05 14.79
CA LEU A 112 21.45 -24.99 15.93
C LEU A 112 20.78 -24.39 17.17
N VAL A 113 20.05 -23.28 17.01
CA VAL A 113 19.32 -22.65 18.12
C VAL A 113 18.22 -23.58 18.63
N PHE A 114 17.50 -24.23 17.75
CA PHE A 114 16.47 -25.20 18.11
C PHE A 114 17.05 -26.39 18.88
N LEU A 115 18.17 -26.96 18.41
CA LEU A 115 18.87 -28.05 19.10
C LEU A 115 19.34 -27.62 20.48
N ALA A 116 19.90 -26.42 20.61
CA ALA A 116 20.32 -25.86 21.90
C ALA A 116 19.15 -25.71 22.87
N LEU A 117 17.98 -25.25 22.38
CA LEU A 117 16.77 -25.14 23.20
C LEU A 117 16.23 -26.50 23.62
N LEU A 118 16.21 -27.51 22.73
CA LEU A 118 15.81 -28.87 23.08
C LEU A 118 16.70 -29.46 24.19
N LEU A 119 18.01 -29.24 24.12
CA LEU A 119 18.95 -29.64 25.14
C LEU A 119 18.70 -28.92 26.47
N LEU A 120 18.49 -27.62 26.43
CA LEU A 120 18.27 -26.78 27.62
C LEU A 120 17.00 -27.20 28.37
N PHE A 121 15.91 -27.45 27.63
CA PHE A 121 14.62 -27.84 28.19
C PHE A 121 14.43 -29.34 28.37
N LYS A 122 15.50 -30.14 28.11
CA LYS A 122 15.52 -31.62 28.26
C LYS A 122 14.32 -32.30 27.61
N ASN A 123 13.93 -31.85 26.42
CA ASN A 123 12.79 -32.41 25.70
C ASN A 123 13.14 -33.81 25.16
N GLU A 124 12.35 -34.81 25.53
CA GLU A 124 12.60 -36.19 25.14
C GLU A 124 12.41 -36.45 23.63
N LEU A 125 11.68 -35.61 22.92
CA LEU A 125 11.55 -35.69 21.46
C LEU A 125 12.89 -35.50 20.74
N MET A 126 13.93 -35.01 21.43
CA MET A 126 15.30 -34.94 20.92
C MET A 126 15.81 -36.32 20.44
N VAL A 127 15.29 -37.42 20.97
CA VAL A 127 15.63 -38.78 20.54
C VAL A 127 15.16 -39.09 19.12
N ILE A 128 14.13 -38.40 18.61
CA ILE A 128 13.56 -38.64 17.27
C ILE A 128 14.37 -37.87 16.21
N ARG A 129 15.62 -38.29 16.01
CA ARG A 129 16.57 -37.64 15.07
C ARG A 129 16.02 -37.51 13.64
N ARG A 130 15.22 -38.46 13.19
CA ARG A 130 14.61 -38.46 11.86
C ARG A 130 13.61 -37.32 11.67
N LEU A 131 12.84 -36.97 12.74
CA LEU A 131 11.83 -35.92 12.66
C LEU A 131 12.47 -34.56 12.32
N TYR A 132 13.47 -34.12 13.09
CA TYR A 132 14.06 -32.82 12.82
C TYR A 132 14.96 -32.81 11.60
N ALA A 133 15.66 -33.90 11.29
CA ALA A 133 16.42 -34.00 10.04
C ALA A 133 15.52 -33.81 8.81
N MET A 134 14.38 -34.49 8.76
CA MET A 134 13.39 -34.34 7.70
C MET A 134 12.73 -32.96 7.73
N SER A 135 12.37 -32.44 8.90
CA SER A 135 11.74 -31.12 9.03
C SER A 135 12.62 -30.02 8.47
N PHE A 136 13.93 -30.04 8.79
CA PHE A 136 14.86 -29.03 8.28
C PHE A 136 15.22 -29.22 6.80
N ALA A 137 15.23 -30.47 6.30
CA ALA A 137 15.37 -30.73 4.87
C ALA A 137 14.18 -30.18 4.07
N PHE A 138 12.95 -30.42 4.53
CA PHE A 138 11.75 -29.83 3.91
C PHE A 138 11.67 -28.32 4.11
N TYR A 139 12.09 -27.81 5.28
CA TYR A 139 12.20 -26.38 5.51
C TYR A 139 13.11 -25.71 4.46
N PHE A 140 14.29 -26.24 4.23
CA PHE A 140 15.21 -25.74 3.21
C PHE A 140 14.58 -25.79 1.81
N LEU A 141 13.92 -26.90 1.45
CA LEU A 141 13.27 -27.06 0.15
C LEU A 141 12.14 -26.04 -0.04
N PHE A 142 11.23 -25.94 0.92
CA PHE A 142 10.08 -25.04 0.81
C PHE A 142 10.49 -23.56 0.87
N THR A 143 11.46 -23.20 1.70
CA THR A 143 12.01 -21.86 1.72
C THR A 143 12.67 -21.50 0.39
N SER A 144 13.43 -22.42 -0.20
CA SER A 144 14.05 -22.19 -1.52
C SER A 144 12.99 -21.98 -2.61
N ILE A 145 11.92 -22.77 -2.59
CA ILE A 145 10.80 -22.63 -3.54
C ILE A 145 10.06 -21.32 -3.30
N SER A 146 9.68 -21.01 -2.07
CA SER A 146 8.92 -19.80 -1.72
C SER A 146 9.70 -18.53 -2.06
N ARG A 147 11.01 -18.50 -1.77
CA ARG A 147 11.90 -17.38 -2.10
C ARG A 147 12.09 -17.22 -3.60
N TYR A 148 12.20 -18.31 -4.35
CA TYR A 148 12.25 -18.25 -5.81
C TYR A 148 10.99 -17.61 -6.39
N TYR A 149 9.80 -18.04 -5.93
CA TYR A 149 8.54 -17.46 -6.40
C TYR A 149 8.32 -16.03 -5.89
N LEU A 150 8.70 -15.74 -4.64
CA LEU A 150 8.65 -14.37 -4.11
C LEU A 150 9.51 -13.42 -4.96
N LYS A 151 10.75 -13.82 -5.23
CA LYS A 151 11.65 -13.02 -6.07
C LYS A 151 11.05 -12.81 -7.48
N ARG A 152 10.57 -13.87 -8.10
CA ARG A 152 9.93 -13.80 -9.43
C ARG A 152 8.67 -12.94 -9.42
N TRP A 153 7.90 -12.99 -8.35
CA TRP A 153 6.71 -12.16 -8.18
C TRP A 153 7.05 -10.68 -7.98
N LEU A 154 8.02 -10.38 -7.14
CA LEU A 154 8.50 -9.02 -6.91
C LEU A 154 9.20 -8.43 -8.16
N THR A 155 9.98 -9.21 -8.90
CA THR A 155 10.73 -8.75 -10.09
C THR A 155 9.89 -8.63 -11.36
N GLY A 156 8.59 -8.90 -11.30
CA GLY A 156 7.67 -8.53 -12.39
C GLY A 156 7.54 -9.49 -13.56
N SER A 157 7.86 -10.78 -13.37
CA SER A 157 7.45 -11.83 -14.33
C SER A 157 5.92 -12.01 -14.41
N PHE A 158 5.15 -11.34 -13.50
CA PHE A 158 3.71 -11.22 -13.51
C PHE A 158 3.33 -9.75 -13.75
N SER A 159 3.37 -9.31 -14.99
CA SER A 159 3.21 -7.92 -15.42
C SER A 159 1.93 -7.22 -14.90
N GLU A 160 0.82 -7.92 -14.75
CA GLU A 160 -0.40 -7.34 -14.19
C GLU A 160 -0.36 -7.13 -12.66
N GLN A 161 0.44 -7.92 -11.93
CA GLN A 161 0.52 -7.81 -10.46
C GLN A 161 1.55 -6.77 -10.00
N LYS A 162 2.55 -6.44 -10.82
CA LYS A 162 3.48 -5.32 -10.57
C LYS A 162 2.70 -4.01 -10.35
N SER A 163 1.59 -3.82 -11.05
CA SER A 163 0.74 -2.64 -10.93
C SER A 163 0.06 -2.47 -9.57
N LYS A 164 -0.11 -3.53 -8.76
CA LYS A 164 -0.83 -3.46 -7.48
C LYS A 164 0.05 -3.16 -6.27
N ILE A 165 1.33 -3.44 -6.38
CA ILE A 165 2.30 -3.31 -5.27
C ILE A 165 3.27 -2.16 -5.50
N ALA A 166 3.67 -1.93 -6.76
CA ALA A 166 4.54 -0.83 -7.12
C ALA A 166 3.85 0.51 -6.90
N SER A 167 4.60 1.50 -6.42
CA SER A 167 4.16 2.89 -6.38
C SER A 167 4.08 3.44 -7.80
N TYR A 168 2.97 4.06 -8.15
CA TYR A 168 2.84 4.77 -9.42
C TYR A 168 3.57 6.10 -9.31
N THR A 169 4.62 6.24 -10.09
CA THR A 169 5.60 7.32 -9.96
C THR A 169 5.58 8.21 -11.19
N GLY A 170 5.48 9.52 -10.96
CA GLY A 170 5.73 10.56 -11.94
C GLY A 170 7.16 11.08 -11.81
N VAL A 171 7.75 11.56 -12.90
CA VAL A 171 9.08 12.15 -12.90
C VAL A 171 9.03 13.55 -13.51
N LEU A 172 9.51 14.55 -12.77
CA LEU A 172 9.74 15.91 -13.25
C LEU A 172 11.24 16.11 -13.37
N THR A 173 11.75 16.34 -14.58
CA THR A 173 13.18 16.45 -14.82
C THR A 173 13.49 17.28 -16.07
N VAL A 174 14.76 17.42 -16.40
CA VAL A 174 15.23 17.98 -17.67
C VAL A 174 15.69 16.88 -18.62
N LYS A 175 15.67 17.17 -19.93
CA LYS A 175 15.98 16.21 -21.00
C LYS A 175 17.31 15.46 -20.77
N ASP A 176 18.36 16.20 -20.39
CA ASP A 176 19.70 15.64 -20.24
C ASP A 176 19.84 14.63 -19.08
N ARG A 177 18.94 14.68 -18.11
CA ARG A 177 18.94 13.78 -16.94
C ARG A 177 17.89 12.66 -17.02
N ALA A 178 16.90 12.83 -17.90
CA ALA A 178 15.71 12.00 -17.93
C ALA A 178 16.03 10.51 -18.17
N GLU A 179 16.84 10.21 -19.16
CA GLU A 179 17.13 8.81 -19.55
C GLU A 179 17.86 8.05 -18.45
N ASN A 180 18.95 8.62 -17.93
CA ASN A 180 19.71 7.99 -16.85
C ASN A 180 18.87 7.82 -15.58
N PHE A 181 18.14 8.86 -15.18
CA PHE A 181 17.36 8.82 -13.96
C PHE A 181 16.19 7.85 -14.04
N VAL A 182 15.46 7.82 -15.15
CA VAL A 182 14.35 6.89 -15.39
C VAL A 182 14.83 5.46 -15.48
N SER A 183 15.97 5.19 -16.13
CA SER A 183 16.52 3.83 -16.24
C SER A 183 16.86 3.26 -14.87
N GLU A 184 17.49 4.03 -13.99
CA GLU A 184 17.81 3.59 -12.64
C GLU A 184 16.56 3.44 -11.75
N LEU A 185 15.54 4.31 -11.88
CA LEU A 185 14.25 4.15 -11.18
C LEU A 185 13.52 2.88 -11.62
N LYS A 186 13.62 2.49 -12.89
CA LYS A 186 13.02 1.25 -13.42
C LYS A 186 13.67 -0.02 -12.88
N GLU A 187 14.91 0.03 -12.45
CA GLU A 187 15.58 -1.09 -11.78
C GLU A 187 14.96 -1.38 -10.42
N ASP A 188 14.33 -0.40 -9.79
CA ASP A 188 13.60 -0.61 -8.53
C ASP A 188 12.22 -1.27 -8.79
N TRP A 189 12.08 -2.53 -8.34
CA TRP A 189 10.86 -3.32 -8.49
C TRP A 189 9.61 -2.68 -7.89
N SER A 190 9.78 -1.77 -6.95
CA SER A 190 8.72 -1.12 -6.20
C SER A 190 8.26 0.18 -6.83
N VAL A 191 8.95 0.64 -7.87
CA VAL A 191 8.64 1.85 -8.63
C VAL A 191 8.08 1.46 -10.00
N LYS A 192 6.96 2.06 -10.36
CA LYS A 192 6.40 2.01 -11.71
C LYS A 192 6.34 3.42 -12.25
N VAL A 193 7.33 3.80 -13.04
CA VAL A 193 7.33 5.10 -13.73
C VAL A 193 6.19 5.11 -14.74
N THR A 194 5.23 6.02 -14.53
CA THR A 194 4.02 6.14 -15.37
C THR A 194 4.16 7.18 -16.46
N GLY A 195 5.07 8.12 -16.25
CA GLY A 195 5.34 9.17 -17.22
C GLY A 195 6.39 10.16 -16.72
N VAL A 196 6.87 10.95 -17.65
CA VAL A 196 7.90 11.98 -17.42
C VAL A 196 7.37 13.32 -17.93
N ALA A 197 7.58 14.38 -17.15
CA ALA A 197 7.44 15.75 -17.61
C ALA A 197 8.82 16.38 -17.73
N LEU A 198 9.11 16.96 -18.89
CA LEU A 198 10.37 17.63 -19.19
C LEU A 198 10.21 19.13 -19.01
N LEU A 199 10.93 19.70 -18.05
CA LEU A 199 10.78 21.08 -17.61
C LEU A 199 11.79 22.04 -18.26
N ASP A 200 12.46 21.64 -19.32
CA ASP A 200 13.46 22.46 -20.04
C ASP A 200 12.90 23.79 -20.54
N ASN A 201 11.60 23.84 -20.89
CA ASN A 201 10.93 25.06 -21.36
C ASN A 201 10.75 26.12 -20.28
N PHE A 202 10.88 25.74 -19.01
CA PHE A 202 10.77 26.64 -17.86
C PHE A 202 12.11 27.20 -17.42
N VAL A 203 13.15 26.99 -18.22
CA VAL A 203 14.51 27.39 -17.91
C VAL A 203 14.92 28.57 -18.79
N GLU A 204 15.05 29.74 -18.21
CA GLU A 204 15.62 30.94 -18.87
C GLU A 204 16.88 31.40 -18.14
N ASN A 205 18.00 31.49 -18.89
CA ASN A 205 19.30 31.92 -18.34
C ASN A 205 19.80 31.13 -17.12
N GLY A 206 19.50 29.83 -17.06
CA GLY A 206 19.88 28.97 -15.96
C GLY A 206 19.01 29.10 -14.70
N ARG A 207 17.92 29.85 -14.75
CA ARG A 207 16.92 29.95 -13.68
C ARG A 207 15.62 29.32 -14.10
N PHE A 208 14.95 28.68 -13.15
CA PHE A 208 13.60 28.15 -13.34
C PHE A 208 12.61 29.30 -13.26
N VAL A 209 11.92 29.60 -14.36
CA VAL A 209 10.92 30.68 -14.43
C VAL A 209 9.54 30.02 -14.40
N TYR A 210 8.92 30.12 -13.25
CA TYR A 210 7.59 29.58 -12.99
C TYR A 210 6.60 30.72 -12.79
N ASP A 211 5.65 30.91 -13.71
CA ASP A 211 4.63 31.94 -13.61
C ASP A 211 3.33 31.36 -13.05
N LYS A 212 2.94 31.79 -11.85
CA LYS A 212 1.68 31.44 -11.18
C LYS A 212 0.44 31.65 -12.06
N ASN A 213 0.43 32.72 -12.85
CA ASN A 213 -0.74 33.07 -13.66
C ASN A 213 -0.99 32.07 -14.80
N LEU A 214 0.04 31.35 -15.22
CA LEU A 214 -0.08 30.29 -16.22
C LEU A 214 -0.66 28.99 -15.66
N LEU A 215 -0.66 28.80 -14.34
CA LEU A 215 -1.17 27.57 -13.70
C LEU A 215 -2.66 27.63 -13.38
N PHE A 216 -3.19 28.81 -13.08
CA PHE A 216 -4.56 28.99 -12.57
C PHE A 216 -5.54 29.50 -13.62
N GLY A 217 -5.22 29.33 -14.93
CA GLY A 217 -6.23 29.37 -15.97
C GLY A 217 -6.85 30.74 -16.25
N SER A 218 -6.10 31.84 -16.21
CA SER A 218 -6.53 33.04 -16.92
C SER A 218 -6.19 32.83 -18.41
N GLN A 219 -7.21 32.59 -19.22
CA GLN A 219 -7.14 32.62 -20.69
C GLN A 219 -6.93 34.06 -21.16
N ASP A 220 -5.80 34.65 -20.86
CA ASP A 220 -5.37 35.87 -21.52
C ASP A 220 -4.47 35.50 -22.69
N GLU A 221 -5.07 35.45 -23.88
CA GLU A 221 -4.42 35.24 -25.19
C GLU A 221 -3.49 36.41 -25.60
N GLY A 222 -2.88 37.10 -24.65
CA GLY A 222 -2.18 38.34 -24.93
C GLY A 222 -0.70 38.46 -24.53
N SER A 223 -0.08 37.50 -23.89
CA SER A 223 1.33 37.60 -23.55
C SER A 223 2.22 37.07 -24.67
N THR A 224 2.90 37.93 -25.34
CA THR A 224 3.99 37.70 -26.30
C THR A 224 5.10 36.86 -25.63
N VAL A 225 4.97 35.55 -25.75
CA VAL A 225 6.05 34.64 -25.38
C VAL A 225 7.20 34.87 -26.37
N ALA A 226 8.32 35.38 -25.87
CA ALA A 226 9.57 35.47 -26.61
C ALA A 226 9.84 34.14 -27.34
N THR A 227 10.31 34.21 -28.57
CA THR A 227 10.58 33.12 -29.47
C THR A 227 11.41 32.04 -28.79
N LYS A 228 10.73 31.07 -28.16
CA LYS A 228 11.37 29.91 -27.52
C LYS A 228 12.04 29.06 -28.58
N LYS A 229 13.33 28.79 -28.40
CA LYS A 229 14.08 27.81 -29.17
C LYS A 229 13.26 26.50 -29.19
N LYS A 230 12.87 26.03 -30.37
CA LYS A 230 12.08 24.81 -30.52
C LYS A 230 12.94 23.63 -30.07
N ILE A 231 12.82 23.23 -28.80
CA ILE A 231 13.49 22.05 -28.26
C ILE A 231 12.72 20.84 -28.77
N ASN A 232 13.42 19.93 -29.43
CA ASN A 232 12.82 18.69 -29.91
C ASN A 232 12.84 17.67 -28.75
N PHE A 233 11.68 17.42 -28.14
CA PHE A 233 11.54 16.48 -27.04
C PHE A 233 11.25 15.07 -27.54
N PRO A 234 11.81 14.04 -26.91
CA PRO A 234 11.44 12.65 -27.20
C PRO A 234 9.98 12.40 -26.74
N HIS A 235 9.26 11.55 -27.44
CA HIS A 235 7.92 11.12 -27.03
C HIS A 235 7.96 9.99 -26.00
N ILE A 236 9.04 9.22 -25.97
CA ILE A 236 9.24 8.06 -25.11
C ILE A 236 10.68 8.10 -24.57
N ILE A 237 10.84 7.74 -23.30
CA ILE A 237 12.13 7.59 -22.62
C ILE A 237 12.27 6.14 -22.18
N CYS A 238 13.48 5.56 -22.29
CA CYS A 238 13.79 4.19 -21.87
C CYS A 238 12.81 3.15 -22.48
N ASP A 239 12.52 3.24 -23.77
CA ASP A 239 11.73 2.34 -24.61
C ASP A 239 10.21 2.27 -24.32
N ASP A 240 9.75 2.64 -23.13
CA ASP A 240 8.34 2.43 -22.73
C ASP A 240 7.72 3.55 -21.88
N VAL A 241 8.49 4.51 -21.40
CA VAL A 241 7.97 5.58 -20.54
C VAL A 241 7.60 6.81 -21.35
N PRO A 242 6.32 7.19 -21.42
CA PRO A 242 5.88 8.31 -22.21
C PRO A 242 6.32 9.65 -21.61
N VAL A 243 6.69 10.60 -22.46
CA VAL A 243 6.81 12.02 -22.10
C VAL A 243 5.41 12.61 -22.19
N ILE A 244 4.83 12.91 -21.03
CA ILE A 244 3.43 13.35 -20.91
C ILE A 244 3.29 14.85 -21.15
N ALA A 245 4.25 15.61 -20.66
CA ALA A 245 4.20 17.06 -20.75
C ALA A 245 5.61 17.66 -20.93
N THR A 246 5.64 18.75 -21.65
CA THR A 246 6.83 19.60 -21.81
C THR A 246 6.50 21.08 -21.52
N ASP A 247 5.32 21.32 -20.93
CA ASP A 247 4.75 22.61 -20.62
C ASP A 247 3.94 22.55 -19.32
N ASN A 248 3.18 23.59 -18.99
CA ASN A 248 2.38 23.73 -17.78
C ASN A 248 1.36 22.61 -17.53
N ARG A 249 1.01 21.81 -18.55
CA ARG A 249 0.07 20.69 -18.44
C ARG A 249 0.57 19.54 -17.57
N PHE A 250 1.82 19.60 -17.08
CA PHE A 250 2.31 18.59 -16.16
C PHE A 250 1.51 18.53 -14.84
N LEU A 251 0.98 19.66 -14.36
CA LEU A 251 0.12 19.67 -13.18
C LEU A 251 -1.24 19.04 -13.45
N ASP A 252 -1.84 19.29 -14.63
CA ASP A 252 -3.08 18.68 -15.03
C ASP A 252 -2.93 17.15 -15.17
N TRP A 253 -1.79 16.71 -15.70
CA TRP A 253 -1.45 15.29 -15.69
C TRP A 253 -1.38 14.74 -14.27
N ILE A 254 -0.64 15.37 -13.35
CA ILE A 254 -0.53 14.89 -11.96
C ILE A 254 -1.90 14.89 -11.26
N ARG A 255 -2.76 15.87 -11.56
CA ARG A 255 -4.13 15.91 -11.04
C ARG A 255 -4.99 14.75 -11.50
N SER A 256 -4.85 14.34 -12.75
CA SER A 256 -5.67 13.29 -13.37
C SER A 256 -5.08 11.88 -13.20
N ALA A 257 -3.77 11.77 -13.10
CA ALA A 257 -3.09 10.48 -12.99
C ALA A 257 -3.14 9.91 -11.56
N PRO A 258 -3.25 8.58 -11.41
CA PRO A 258 -3.24 7.91 -10.11
C PRO A 258 -1.81 7.75 -9.57
N LEU A 259 -1.13 8.86 -9.27
CA LEU A 259 0.24 8.87 -8.77
C LEU A 259 0.29 8.70 -7.25
N ASP A 260 1.20 7.85 -6.78
CA ASP A 260 1.53 7.71 -5.37
C ASP A 260 2.67 8.67 -4.98
N GLU A 261 3.62 8.87 -5.91
CA GLU A 261 4.83 9.66 -5.67
C GLU A 261 5.30 10.36 -6.93
N VAL A 262 5.99 11.48 -6.75
CA VAL A 262 6.61 12.26 -7.82
C VAL A 262 8.07 12.52 -7.46
N PHE A 263 8.98 12.25 -8.40
CA PHE A 263 10.39 12.57 -8.28
C PHE A 263 10.68 13.85 -9.07
N ILE A 264 11.26 14.83 -8.38
CA ILE A 264 11.74 16.08 -8.97
C ILE A 264 13.26 16.02 -9.00
N ASN A 265 13.84 15.85 -10.18
CA ASN A 265 15.29 15.81 -10.39
C ASN A 265 15.71 16.95 -11.33
N LEU A 266 15.88 18.13 -10.76
CA LEU A 266 16.32 19.32 -11.49
C LEU A 266 17.77 19.66 -11.15
N PRO A 267 18.51 20.35 -12.05
CA PRO A 267 19.79 20.93 -11.74
C PRO A 267 19.71 21.93 -10.59
N TYR A 268 20.82 22.11 -9.84
CA TYR A 268 20.88 22.95 -8.64
C TYR A 268 20.44 24.40 -8.86
N GLU A 269 20.66 24.91 -10.06
CA GLU A 269 20.35 26.30 -10.45
C GLU A 269 18.84 26.62 -10.45
N TYR A 270 18.00 25.59 -10.33
CA TYR A 270 16.54 25.66 -10.46
C TYR A 270 15.77 25.53 -9.14
N SER A 271 16.46 25.58 -8.00
CA SER A 271 15.88 25.17 -6.71
C SER A 271 15.02 26.23 -6.01
N GLU A 272 15.09 27.49 -6.40
CA GLU A 272 14.42 28.58 -5.65
C GLU A 272 12.89 28.60 -5.81
N ASP A 273 12.35 28.14 -6.95
CA ASP A 273 10.91 28.24 -7.27
C ASP A 273 10.15 26.93 -7.17
N ILE A 274 10.78 25.87 -6.66
CA ILE A 274 10.16 24.52 -6.57
C ILE A 274 9.18 24.42 -5.38
N SER A 275 9.29 25.30 -4.38
CA SER A 275 8.49 25.23 -3.14
C SER A 275 6.99 25.21 -3.42
N GLU A 276 6.51 26.00 -4.36
CA GLU A 276 5.09 26.07 -4.71
C GLU A 276 4.58 24.77 -5.38
N ILE A 277 5.41 24.17 -6.25
CA ILE A 277 5.09 22.88 -6.87
C ILE A 277 4.99 21.78 -5.78
N VAL A 278 5.91 21.82 -4.83
CA VAL A 278 5.92 20.85 -3.71
C VAL A 278 4.68 21.01 -2.84
N GLU A 279 4.32 22.24 -2.46
CA GLU A 279 3.12 22.54 -1.67
C GLU A 279 1.85 22.06 -2.39
N GLU A 280 1.74 22.30 -3.70
CA GLU A 280 0.60 21.85 -4.50
C GLU A 280 0.52 20.32 -4.56
N LEU A 281 1.64 19.64 -4.81
CA LEU A 281 1.72 18.19 -4.83
C LEU A 281 1.43 17.58 -3.45
N GLU A 282 1.94 18.17 -2.38
CA GLU A 282 1.66 17.76 -1.00
C GLU A 282 0.18 17.94 -0.68
N SER A 283 -0.43 19.06 -1.11
CA SER A 283 -1.86 19.30 -0.93
C SER A 283 -2.74 18.26 -1.61
N MET A 284 -2.26 17.67 -2.72
CA MET A 284 -2.93 16.56 -3.43
C MET A 284 -2.73 15.20 -2.73
N GLY A 285 -1.91 15.11 -1.69
CA GLY A 285 -1.61 13.86 -1.01
C GLY A 285 -0.58 12.98 -1.74
N VAL A 286 0.18 13.53 -2.66
CA VAL A 286 1.26 12.85 -3.39
C VAL A 286 2.56 12.98 -2.61
N THR A 287 3.34 11.91 -2.53
CA THR A 287 4.68 11.96 -1.91
C THR A 287 5.66 12.58 -2.90
N VAL A 288 6.40 13.61 -2.46
CA VAL A 288 7.36 14.32 -3.30
C VAL A 288 8.79 13.97 -2.88
N HIS A 289 9.59 13.60 -3.87
CA HIS A 289 11.02 13.33 -3.74
C HIS A 289 11.79 14.38 -4.52
N ILE A 290 12.61 15.17 -3.83
CA ILE A 290 13.38 16.24 -4.48
C ILE A 290 14.86 15.92 -4.42
N ASN A 291 15.54 16.08 -5.55
CA ASN A 291 16.99 16.09 -5.60
C ASN A 291 17.49 17.42 -5.00
N VAL A 292 18.18 17.34 -3.87
CA VAL A 292 18.79 18.50 -3.20
C VAL A 292 20.29 18.28 -3.08
N PRO A 293 21.09 18.77 -4.01
CA PRO A 293 22.54 18.55 -4.03
C PRO A 293 23.29 19.09 -2.81
N THR A 294 22.73 20.08 -2.10
CA THR A 294 23.33 20.70 -0.91
C THR A 294 23.00 20.02 0.41
N LEU A 295 22.24 18.92 0.38
CA LEU A 295 21.80 18.23 1.61
C LEU A 295 22.91 17.60 2.44
N ASP A 296 24.09 17.35 1.88
CA ASP A 296 25.24 16.85 2.64
C ASP A 296 25.65 17.80 3.78
N ASN A 297 25.44 19.11 3.61
CA ASN A 297 25.68 20.11 4.63
C ASN A 297 24.53 20.24 5.65
N MET A 298 23.28 19.94 5.23
CA MET A 298 22.09 20.05 6.10
C MET A 298 21.86 18.82 6.99
N LEU A 299 22.35 17.65 6.62
CA LEU A 299 22.25 16.43 7.41
C LEU A 299 22.99 16.51 8.76
N ASN A 300 23.86 17.50 8.93
CA ASN A 300 24.58 17.75 10.19
C ASN A 300 23.80 18.66 11.17
N GLU A 301 22.73 19.33 10.73
CA GLU A 301 21.89 20.17 11.58
C GLU A 301 20.52 19.49 11.83
N SER A 302 20.37 18.91 13.00
CA SER A 302 19.41 17.88 13.40
C SER A 302 17.97 18.34 13.67
N ASN A 303 17.40 19.32 12.98
CA ASN A 303 16.08 19.87 13.32
C ASN A 303 14.93 19.59 12.34
N PHE A 304 15.11 18.71 11.36
CA PHE A 304 14.05 18.38 10.41
C PHE A 304 13.36 17.04 10.77
N ASN A 305 12.31 17.10 11.57
CA ASN A 305 11.60 15.91 12.07
C ASN A 305 10.80 15.15 10.98
N ASN A 306 10.55 15.71 9.82
CA ASN A 306 9.67 15.14 8.78
C ASN A 306 10.32 14.98 7.40
N ILE A 307 11.60 15.27 7.26
CA ILE A 307 12.32 15.16 5.98
C ILE A 307 13.23 13.94 6.04
N ASN A 308 12.98 12.97 5.19
CA ASN A 308 13.87 11.83 5.00
C ASN A 308 14.76 12.08 3.79
N CYS A 309 16.07 12.17 4.01
CA CYS A 309 17.03 12.34 2.93
C CYS A 309 17.71 11.02 2.59
N LYS A 310 17.81 10.69 1.32
CA LYS A 310 18.36 9.44 0.81
C LYS A 310 19.03 9.60 -0.53
N MET A 311 19.89 8.61 -0.85
CA MET A 311 20.43 8.46 -2.19
C MET A 311 19.47 7.62 -3.03
N TYR A 312 18.99 8.18 -4.14
CA TYR A 312 18.25 7.48 -5.18
C TYR A 312 18.95 7.68 -6.50
N ALA A 313 19.22 6.61 -7.22
CA ALA A 313 19.86 6.70 -8.53
C ALA A 313 21.12 7.59 -8.51
N GLY A 314 21.95 7.49 -7.47
CA GLY A 314 23.15 8.31 -7.30
C GLY A 314 22.90 9.77 -6.88
N TYR A 315 21.64 10.18 -6.68
CA TYR A 315 21.29 11.55 -6.29
C TYR A 315 20.83 11.64 -4.83
N PRO A 316 21.23 12.67 -4.05
CA PRO A 316 20.67 12.92 -2.73
C PRO A 316 19.25 13.46 -2.86
N ILE A 317 18.26 12.76 -2.30
CA ILE A 317 16.84 13.08 -2.41
C ILE A 317 16.23 13.34 -1.04
N ALA A 318 15.53 14.46 -0.90
CA ALA A 318 14.66 14.74 0.24
C ALA A 318 13.23 14.33 -0.09
N THR A 319 12.60 13.62 0.85
CA THR A 319 11.21 13.13 0.72
C THR A 319 10.31 13.91 1.67
N PHE A 320 9.26 14.51 1.10
CA PHE A 320 8.15 15.13 1.83
C PHE A 320 6.92 14.23 1.65
N ALA A 321 6.28 13.85 2.74
CA ALA A 321 5.08 13.03 2.69
C ALA A 321 3.97 13.66 3.54
N PRO A 322 2.72 13.72 3.05
CA PRO A 322 1.59 14.36 3.73
C PRO A 322 1.25 13.70 5.08
N ALA A 323 1.55 12.41 5.22
CA ALA A 323 1.47 11.68 6.48
C ALA A 323 2.52 10.56 6.49
N VAL A 324 3.38 10.55 7.50
CA VAL A 324 4.40 9.51 7.66
C VAL A 324 3.86 8.42 8.57
N HIS A 325 3.39 7.33 7.97
CA HIS A 325 2.96 6.16 8.73
C HIS A 325 4.07 5.12 8.83
N ASN A 326 4.19 4.50 10.00
CA ASN A 326 5.13 3.41 10.21
C ASN A 326 4.78 2.21 9.31
N SER A 327 5.72 1.77 8.50
CA SER A 327 5.51 0.68 7.52
C SER A 327 5.17 -0.65 8.19
N SER A 328 5.73 -0.92 9.37
CA SER A 328 5.41 -2.11 10.14
C SER A 328 3.97 -2.12 10.62
N GLU A 329 3.44 -0.96 11.02
CA GLU A 329 2.04 -0.82 11.42
C GLU A 329 1.09 -0.94 10.23
N LEU A 330 1.45 -0.38 9.06
CA LEU A 330 0.68 -0.57 7.83
C LEU A 330 0.68 -2.03 7.35
N ALA A 331 1.80 -2.75 7.53
CA ALA A 331 1.88 -4.18 7.24
C ALA A 331 1.01 -4.99 8.21
N LEU A 332 1.04 -4.65 9.51
CA LEU A 332 0.17 -5.25 10.51
C LEU A 332 -1.30 -4.98 10.20
N LYS A 333 -1.65 -3.73 9.85
CA LYS A 333 -3.01 -3.38 9.38
C LYS A 333 -3.44 -4.29 8.23
N ARG A 334 -2.58 -4.44 7.22
CA ARG A 334 -2.89 -5.28 6.05
C ARG A 334 -3.07 -6.75 6.44
N PHE A 335 -2.23 -7.27 7.33
CA PHE A 335 -2.37 -8.64 7.84
C PHE A 335 -3.73 -8.84 8.55
N VAL A 336 -4.09 -7.93 9.45
CA VAL A 336 -5.39 -7.94 10.15
C VAL A 336 -6.55 -7.83 9.16
N ASP A 337 -6.45 -6.93 8.17
CA ASP A 337 -7.45 -6.78 7.10
C ASP A 337 -7.68 -8.11 6.36
N VAL A 338 -6.62 -8.82 5.98
CA VAL A 338 -6.71 -10.11 5.27
C VAL A 338 -7.35 -11.17 6.16
N VAL A 339 -6.88 -11.34 7.39
CA VAL A 339 -7.38 -12.36 8.32
C VAL A 339 -8.87 -12.13 8.61
N LEU A 340 -9.22 -10.90 9.01
CA LEU A 340 -10.62 -10.58 9.34
C LEU A 340 -11.53 -10.58 8.10
N SER A 341 -11.02 -10.28 6.91
CA SER A 341 -11.82 -10.40 5.68
C SER A 341 -12.13 -11.85 5.31
N ILE A 342 -11.19 -12.76 5.52
CA ILE A 342 -11.45 -14.22 5.32
C ILE A 342 -12.54 -14.69 6.29
N VAL A 343 -12.42 -14.35 7.57
CA VAL A 343 -13.44 -14.66 8.59
C VAL A 343 -14.78 -14.02 8.19
N GLY A 344 -14.76 -12.75 7.80
CA GLY A 344 -15.95 -12.01 7.35
C GLY A 344 -16.63 -12.66 6.14
N ILE A 345 -15.86 -13.13 5.15
CA ILE A 345 -16.40 -13.85 3.98
C ILE A 345 -17.08 -15.14 4.44
N ILE A 346 -16.42 -15.95 5.27
CA ILE A 346 -16.98 -17.23 5.76
C ILE A 346 -18.31 -17.01 6.49
N LEU A 347 -18.34 -16.01 7.40
CA LEU A 347 -19.55 -15.68 8.14
C LEU A 347 -20.65 -15.06 7.26
N SER A 348 -20.26 -14.39 6.16
CA SER A 348 -21.21 -13.77 5.23
C SER A 348 -21.96 -14.79 4.38
N ILE A 349 -21.37 -15.95 4.07
CA ILE A 349 -21.97 -16.95 3.15
C ILE A 349 -23.37 -17.35 3.60
N PRO A 350 -23.62 -17.82 4.85
CA PRO A 350 -24.96 -18.24 5.28
C PRO A 350 -25.94 -17.04 5.30
N ILE A 351 -25.50 -15.86 5.71
CA ILE A 351 -26.33 -14.66 5.77
C ILE A 351 -26.78 -14.28 4.36
N VAL A 352 -25.85 -14.24 3.41
CA VAL A 352 -26.13 -13.92 2.00
C VAL A 352 -27.04 -14.97 1.38
N ALA A 353 -26.86 -16.26 1.69
CA ALA A 353 -27.72 -17.33 1.18
C ALA A 353 -29.18 -17.16 1.62
N VAL A 354 -29.42 -16.82 2.89
CA VAL A 354 -30.77 -16.56 3.43
C VAL A 354 -31.40 -15.33 2.77
N VAL A 355 -30.64 -14.23 2.63
CA VAL A 355 -31.12 -12.96 2.09
C VAL A 355 -31.31 -13.00 0.58
N ALA A 356 -30.56 -13.83 -0.12
CA ALA A 356 -30.62 -13.96 -1.58
C ALA A 356 -32.01 -14.37 -2.09
N ILE A 357 -32.69 -15.28 -1.40
CA ILE A 357 -34.00 -15.80 -1.83
C ILE A 357 -35.05 -14.66 -1.91
N PRO A 358 -35.37 -13.95 -0.82
CA PRO A 358 -36.38 -12.88 -0.87
C PRO A 358 -35.95 -11.73 -1.80
N LEU A 359 -34.64 -11.44 -1.89
CA LEU A 359 -34.14 -10.40 -2.77
C LEU A 359 -34.34 -10.73 -4.25
N LEU A 360 -34.11 -11.98 -4.66
CA LEU A 360 -34.31 -12.43 -6.04
C LEU A 360 -35.78 -12.54 -6.41
N ILE A 361 -36.65 -12.84 -5.45
CA ILE A 361 -38.11 -12.85 -5.66
C ILE A 361 -38.63 -11.43 -5.89
N GLU A 362 -38.21 -10.47 -5.05
CA GLU A 362 -38.67 -9.07 -5.16
C GLU A 362 -38.11 -8.37 -6.40
N SER A 363 -36.83 -8.63 -6.75
CA SER A 363 -36.15 -7.99 -7.87
C SER A 363 -35.30 -8.99 -8.64
N PRO A 364 -35.83 -9.70 -9.65
CA PRO A 364 -35.09 -10.67 -10.45
C PRO A 364 -33.86 -10.06 -11.13
N GLY A 365 -32.69 -10.77 -11.08
CA GLY A 365 -31.43 -10.34 -11.70
C GLY A 365 -30.19 -10.65 -10.85
N PRO A 366 -29.01 -10.08 -11.17
CA PRO A 366 -27.77 -10.42 -10.47
C PRO A 366 -27.84 -10.04 -8.98
N LEU A 367 -27.44 -10.95 -8.09
CA LEU A 367 -27.43 -10.75 -6.64
C LEU A 367 -26.39 -9.69 -6.23
N ILE A 368 -25.22 -9.74 -6.85
CA ILE A 368 -24.11 -8.82 -6.59
C ILE A 368 -24.16 -7.64 -7.56
N PHE A 369 -24.26 -6.45 -7.00
CA PHE A 369 -24.11 -5.19 -7.70
C PHE A 369 -22.63 -4.78 -7.67
N LYS A 370 -22.14 -4.31 -8.82
CA LYS A 370 -20.75 -3.84 -9.00
C LYS A 370 -20.80 -2.37 -9.39
N GLN A 371 -20.11 -1.54 -8.65
CA GLN A 371 -20.00 -0.11 -8.93
C GLN A 371 -18.54 0.32 -8.96
N GLU A 372 -18.17 1.07 -9.97
CA GLU A 372 -16.85 1.69 -10.03
C GLU A 372 -16.73 2.78 -8.97
N ARG A 373 -15.66 2.69 -8.21
CA ARG A 373 -15.31 3.60 -7.13
C ARG A 373 -13.83 3.96 -7.22
N VAL A 374 -13.50 5.12 -6.70
CA VAL A 374 -12.13 5.59 -6.64
C VAL A 374 -11.52 5.19 -5.30
N GLY A 375 -10.40 4.49 -5.37
CA GLY A 375 -9.61 4.01 -4.24
C GLY A 375 -8.38 4.87 -3.99
N LYS A 376 -7.36 4.24 -3.38
CA LYS A 376 -6.13 4.93 -3.00
C LYS A 376 -5.51 5.64 -4.21
N ASN A 377 -5.20 6.92 -4.03
CA ASN A 377 -4.53 7.80 -5.00
C ASN A 377 -5.18 7.82 -6.39
N GLY A 378 -6.51 7.76 -6.44
CA GLY A 378 -7.25 7.88 -7.70
C GLY A 378 -7.45 6.55 -8.47
N ARG A 379 -7.00 5.41 -7.96
CA ARG A 379 -7.15 4.11 -8.64
C ARG A 379 -8.59 3.66 -8.66
N ILE A 380 -9.14 3.36 -9.84
CA ILE A 380 -10.52 2.89 -9.99
C ILE A 380 -10.58 1.39 -9.70
N PHE A 381 -11.56 0.99 -8.90
CA PHE A 381 -11.85 -0.42 -8.60
C PHE A 381 -13.35 -0.71 -8.62
N LYS A 382 -13.72 -1.99 -8.75
CA LYS A 382 -15.11 -2.44 -8.72
C LYS A 382 -15.49 -2.82 -7.29
N MET A 383 -16.28 -1.98 -6.62
CA MET A 383 -16.83 -2.26 -5.31
C MET A 383 -18.02 -3.20 -5.40
N TYR A 384 -18.05 -4.24 -4.56
CA TYR A 384 -19.12 -5.24 -4.52
C TYR A 384 -20.12 -4.95 -3.42
N LYS A 385 -21.40 -4.97 -3.74
CA LYS A 385 -22.51 -4.88 -2.79
C LYS A 385 -23.62 -5.87 -3.14
N LEU A 386 -24.48 -6.22 -2.18
CA LEU A 386 -25.74 -6.85 -2.53
C LEU A 386 -26.66 -5.80 -3.17
N ARG A 387 -27.40 -6.23 -4.15
CA ARG A 387 -28.33 -5.35 -4.85
C ARG A 387 -29.53 -5.01 -3.97
N SER A 388 -29.56 -3.84 -3.38
CA SER A 388 -30.62 -3.33 -2.52
C SER A 388 -31.63 -2.41 -3.23
N MET A 389 -31.40 -2.14 -4.53
CA MET A 389 -32.20 -1.23 -5.34
C MET A 389 -32.74 -1.92 -6.59
N TYR A 390 -33.80 -1.35 -7.19
CA TYR A 390 -34.34 -1.78 -8.47
C TYR A 390 -33.35 -1.58 -9.62
N LYS A 391 -33.52 -2.30 -10.72
CA LYS A 391 -32.59 -2.27 -11.89
C LYS A 391 -32.46 -0.89 -12.54
N ASP A 392 -33.50 -0.07 -12.48
CA ASP A 392 -33.58 1.28 -13.06
C ASP A 392 -33.13 2.39 -12.10
N ALA A 393 -32.60 2.02 -10.94
CA ALA A 393 -32.22 2.95 -9.87
C ALA A 393 -31.22 4.05 -10.32
N GLU A 394 -30.25 3.70 -11.17
CA GLU A 394 -29.27 4.68 -11.66
C GLU A 394 -29.91 5.70 -12.64
N LYS A 395 -30.86 5.27 -13.47
CA LYS A 395 -31.59 6.17 -14.38
C LYS A 395 -32.45 7.17 -13.60
N ARG A 396 -33.10 6.72 -12.52
CA ARG A 396 -33.93 7.58 -11.66
C ARG A 396 -33.11 8.54 -10.79
N LYS A 397 -31.81 8.29 -10.60
CA LYS A 397 -30.95 9.15 -9.77
C LYS A 397 -30.93 10.59 -10.23
N ALA A 398 -30.88 10.83 -11.55
CA ALA A 398 -30.82 12.16 -12.12
C ALA A 398 -32.09 13.00 -11.76
N GLU A 399 -33.28 12.37 -11.78
CA GLU A 399 -34.55 13.03 -11.43
C GLU A 399 -34.65 13.35 -9.94
N LEU A 400 -34.03 12.50 -9.10
CA LEU A 400 -34.05 12.61 -7.64
C LEU A 400 -32.97 13.54 -7.06
N MET A 401 -32.05 14.04 -7.89
CA MET A 401 -30.99 14.98 -7.43
C MET A 401 -31.57 16.25 -6.80
N LYS A 402 -32.78 16.68 -7.20
CA LYS A 402 -33.48 17.83 -6.61
C LYS A 402 -33.85 17.63 -5.13
N HIS A 403 -33.86 16.40 -4.65
CA HIS A 403 -34.20 16.02 -3.27
C HIS A 403 -32.96 15.58 -2.48
N ASN A 404 -31.76 15.95 -2.96
CA ASN A 404 -30.53 15.67 -2.24
C ASN A 404 -30.50 16.44 -0.92
N LYS A 405 -30.18 15.74 0.18
CA LYS A 405 -30.03 16.35 1.52
C LYS A 405 -28.60 16.79 1.83
N MET A 406 -27.65 16.33 1.02
CA MET A 406 -26.25 16.67 1.25
C MET A 406 -25.90 17.98 0.56
N ASP A 407 -25.19 18.83 1.27
CA ASP A 407 -24.52 19.97 0.67
C ASP A 407 -23.21 19.49 0.04
N GLY A 408 -23.09 19.62 -1.31
CA GLY A 408 -21.89 19.23 -2.06
C GLY A 408 -22.06 17.96 -2.89
N LEU A 409 -20.96 17.22 -3.05
CA LEU A 409 -20.78 16.20 -4.10
C LEU A 409 -21.47 14.86 -3.82
N MET A 410 -21.87 14.59 -2.58
CA MET A 410 -22.50 13.34 -2.19
C MET A 410 -24.02 13.39 -2.38
N PHE A 411 -24.62 12.22 -2.68
CA PHE A 411 -26.08 12.09 -2.78
C PHE A 411 -26.65 11.28 -1.60
N LYS A 412 -27.59 11.89 -0.89
CA LYS A 412 -28.38 11.24 0.15
C LYS A 412 -29.82 11.74 0.13
N MET A 413 -30.77 10.83 0.34
CA MET A 413 -32.19 11.14 0.34
C MET A 413 -32.92 10.23 1.32
N ASP A 414 -33.83 10.77 2.12
CA ASP A 414 -34.71 9.96 2.97
C ASP A 414 -35.73 9.22 2.12
N ASN A 415 -36.11 8.02 2.57
CA ASN A 415 -37.12 7.20 1.90
C ASN A 415 -36.91 7.06 0.39
N ASP A 416 -35.67 6.81 -0.02
CA ASP A 416 -35.29 6.67 -1.43
C ASP A 416 -36.19 5.63 -2.15
N PRO A 417 -37.01 6.06 -3.13
CA PRO A 417 -37.97 5.18 -3.82
C PRO A 417 -37.30 4.11 -4.69
N ARG A 418 -35.98 4.19 -4.87
CA ARG A 418 -35.20 3.21 -5.64
C ARG A 418 -34.91 1.95 -4.84
N ILE A 419 -35.04 2.00 -3.50
CA ILE A 419 -34.72 0.91 -2.60
C ILE A 419 -35.89 -0.08 -2.53
N THR A 420 -35.61 -1.38 -2.70
CA THR A 420 -36.63 -2.44 -2.57
C THR A 420 -37.02 -2.62 -1.10
N LYS A 421 -38.12 -3.31 -0.81
CA LYS A 421 -38.55 -3.57 0.58
C LYS A 421 -37.53 -4.42 1.33
N VAL A 422 -37.06 -5.50 0.72
CA VAL A 422 -35.96 -6.33 1.25
C VAL A 422 -34.68 -5.50 1.30
N GLY A 423 -34.40 -4.69 0.27
CA GLY A 423 -33.28 -3.77 0.23
C GLY A 423 -33.21 -2.81 1.42
N ARG A 424 -34.33 -2.34 1.91
CA ARG A 424 -34.39 -1.47 3.10
C ARG A 424 -33.93 -2.21 4.37
N ILE A 425 -34.34 -3.47 4.51
CA ILE A 425 -33.93 -4.29 5.66
C ILE A 425 -32.44 -4.57 5.62
N ILE A 426 -31.89 -5.00 4.47
CA ILE A 426 -30.46 -5.34 4.35
C ILE A 426 -29.56 -4.11 4.50
N ARG A 427 -30.00 -2.93 4.06
CA ARG A 427 -29.28 -1.66 4.27
C ARG A 427 -29.30 -1.24 5.73
N LYS A 428 -30.44 -1.36 6.39
CA LYS A 428 -30.57 -1.07 7.83
C LYS A 428 -29.63 -1.92 8.68
N LEU A 429 -29.39 -3.17 8.28
CA LEU A 429 -28.50 -4.10 8.94
C LEU A 429 -27.06 -4.10 8.35
N SER A 430 -26.79 -3.24 7.35
CA SER A 430 -25.52 -3.19 6.60
C SER A 430 -25.12 -4.53 5.95
N ILE A 431 -26.06 -5.43 5.73
CA ILE A 431 -25.84 -6.72 5.08
C ILE A 431 -25.46 -6.53 3.59
N ASP A 432 -25.94 -5.45 2.98
CA ASP A 432 -25.59 -5.12 1.58
C ASP A 432 -24.10 -4.86 1.39
N GLU A 433 -23.36 -4.58 2.44
CA GLU A 433 -21.92 -4.29 2.41
C GLU A 433 -21.03 -5.53 2.60
N LEU A 434 -21.59 -6.69 2.99
CA LEU A 434 -20.82 -7.91 3.24
C LEU A 434 -19.92 -8.34 2.06
N PRO A 435 -20.34 -8.21 0.77
CA PRO A 435 -19.47 -8.56 -0.34
C PRO A 435 -18.19 -7.71 -0.45
N GLN A 436 -18.10 -6.56 0.26
CA GLN A 436 -16.90 -5.74 0.27
C GLN A 436 -15.72 -6.42 0.99
N PHE A 437 -15.95 -7.44 1.83
CA PHE A 437 -14.84 -8.26 2.35
C PHE A 437 -13.99 -8.88 1.23
N VAL A 438 -14.58 -9.16 0.06
CA VAL A 438 -13.83 -9.61 -1.12
C VAL A 438 -12.94 -8.48 -1.67
N ASN A 439 -13.38 -7.22 -1.63
CA ASN A 439 -12.54 -6.08 -2.00
C ASN A 439 -11.39 -5.90 -1.01
N VAL A 440 -11.64 -6.10 0.29
CA VAL A 440 -10.58 -6.05 1.30
C VAL A 440 -9.55 -7.15 1.04
N LEU A 441 -9.98 -8.37 0.80
CA LEU A 441 -9.10 -9.50 0.51
C LEU A 441 -8.24 -9.25 -0.74
N LYS A 442 -8.83 -8.68 -1.81
CA LYS A 442 -8.13 -8.28 -3.03
C LYS A 442 -7.14 -7.14 -2.85
N GLY A 443 -7.26 -6.34 -1.77
CA GLY A 443 -6.41 -5.18 -1.51
C GLY A 443 -6.91 -3.86 -2.11
N ASP A 444 -8.08 -3.86 -2.71
CA ASP A 444 -8.73 -2.64 -3.20
C ASP A 444 -9.20 -1.76 -2.03
N MET A 445 -9.58 -2.40 -0.91
CA MET A 445 -10.09 -1.77 0.30
C MET A 445 -9.36 -2.27 1.56
N SER A 446 -9.63 -1.62 2.68
CA SER A 446 -9.32 -2.00 4.06
C SER A 446 -10.63 -2.21 4.82
N LEU A 447 -10.59 -2.81 5.98
CA LEU A 447 -11.75 -2.84 6.89
C LEU A 447 -12.09 -1.42 7.36
N ILE A 448 -11.07 -0.67 7.76
CA ILE A 448 -11.20 0.70 8.25
C ILE A 448 -10.40 1.64 7.35
N GLY A 449 -11.04 2.71 6.91
CA GLY A 449 -10.45 3.69 6.01
C GLY A 449 -11.45 4.77 5.62
N THR A 450 -11.08 5.61 4.65
CA THR A 450 -11.94 6.66 4.13
C THR A 450 -13.04 6.09 3.22
N ARG A 451 -14.13 6.82 3.01
CA ARG A 451 -15.19 6.37 2.10
C ARG A 451 -14.73 6.49 0.64
N PRO A 452 -14.83 5.43 -0.19
CA PRO A 452 -14.51 5.52 -1.60
C PRO A 452 -15.57 6.36 -2.36
N PRO A 453 -15.20 7.47 -3.02
CA PRO A 453 -16.11 8.24 -3.84
C PRO A 453 -16.48 7.49 -5.12
N THR A 454 -17.59 7.90 -5.75
CA THR A 454 -17.88 7.52 -7.13
C THR A 454 -16.93 8.25 -8.09
N VAL A 455 -16.78 7.74 -9.31
CA VAL A 455 -15.96 8.43 -10.35
C VAL A 455 -16.49 9.84 -10.60
N LYS A 456 -17.82 10.02 -10.67
CA LYS A 456 -18.45 11.34 -10.85
C LYS A 456 -18.23 12.31 -9.69
N GLU A 457 -18.16 11.82 -8.45
CA GLU A 457 -17.79 12.64 -7.29
C GLU A 457 -16.32 13.07 -7.39
N PHE A 458 -15.45 12.15 -7.79
CA PHE A 458 -14.00 12.40 -7.90
C PHE A 458 -13.65 13.40 -9.02
N GLU A 459 -14.34 13.36 -10.14
CA GLU A 459 -14.17 14.30 -11.24
C GLU A 459 -14.41 15.77 -10.82
N GLN A 460 -15.15 15.98 -9.74
CA GLN A 460 -15.47 17.30 -9.20
C GLN A 460 -14.61 17.66 -7.97
N TYR A 461 -13.61 16.83 -7.61
CA TYR A 461 -12.76 17.08 -6.47
C TYR A 461 -11.77 18.21 -6.75
N GLU A 462 -11.67 19.15 -5.81
CA GLU A 462 -10.53 20.06 -5.69
C GLU A 462 -9.28 19.29 -5.22
N ASN A 463 -8.11 19.89 -5.36
CA ASN A 463 -6.83 19.26 -4.97
C ASN A 463 -6.84 18.82 -3.50
N ARG A 464 -7.29 19.68 -2.60
CA ARG A 464 -7.39 19.39 -1.15
C ARG A 464 -8.27 18.17 -0.83
N HIS A 465 -9.31 17.90 -1.64
CA HIS A 465 -10.17 16.74 -1.46
C HIS A 465 -9.47 15.42 -1.80
N LYS A 466 -8.45 15.45 -2.67
CA LYS A 466 -7.69 14.25 -3.04
C LYS A 466 -6.91 13.65 -1.89
N ARG A 467 -6.49 14.46 -0.91
CA ARG A 467 -5.76 14.00 0.27
C ARG A 467 -6.47 12.85 1.00
N ARG A 468 -7.82 12.85 1.03
CA ARG A 468 -8.60 11.77 1.63
C ARG A 468 -8.43 10.41 0.95
N LEU A 469 -7.83 10.38 -0.24
CA LEU A 469 -7.55 9.16 -1.00
C LEU A 469 -6.12 8.65 -0.81
N SER A 470 -5.28 9.29 0.00
CA SER A 470 -3.89 8.88 0.23
C SER A 470 -3.76 7.54 0.98
N MET A 471 -4.83 7.07 1.64
CA MET A 471 -4.92 5.73 2.22
C MET A 471 -5.99 4.88 1.50
N ARG A 472 -5.94 3.54 1.71
CA ARG A 472 -6.96 2.65 1.17
C ARG A 472 -8.33 2.97 1.75
N PRO A 473 -9.39 3.01 0.92
CA PRO A 473 -10.74 3.20 1.41
C PRO A 473 -11.18 2.01 2.29
N GLY A 474 -12.06 2.30 3.25
CA GLY A 474 -12.57 1.31 4.19
C GLY A 474 -14.00 0.87 3.93
N ILE A 475 -14.39 -0.27 4.50
CA ILE A 475 -15.81 -0.65 4.66
C ILE A 475 -16.44 0.33 5.65
N THR A 476 -15.74 0.66 6.73
CA THR A 476 -16.10 1.68 7.72
C THR A 476 -14.99 2.69 7.90
N GLY A 477 -15.27 3.83 8.52
CA GLY A 477 -14.30 4.89 8.71
C GLY A 477 -14.72 5.90 9.75
N MET A 478 -13.84 6.87 10.02
CA MET A 478 -14.01 7.82 11.11
C MET A 478 -15.30 8.65 10.97
N TRP A 479 -15.58 9.21 9.80
CA TRP A 479 -16.81 9.97 9.58
C TRP A 479 -18.07 9.11 9.73
N GLN A 480 -18.03 7.83 9.32
CA GLN A 480 -19.16 6.91 9.40
C GLN A 480 -19.54 6.60 10.87
N VAL A 481 -18.57 6.61 11.78
CA VAL A 481 -18.83 6.35 13.23
C VAL A 481 -18.98 7.63 14.06
N SER A 482 -18.74 8.82 13.45
CA SER A 482 -18.81 10.13 14.13
C SER A 482 -20.11 10.88 13.92
N GLY A 483 -21.04 10.34 13.11
CA GLY A 483 -22.33 10.99 12.89
C GLY A 483 -22.95 10.74 11.52
N ARG A 484 -22.48 9.73 10.81
CA ARG A 484 -22.91 9.21 9.50
C ARG A 484 -24.08 9.94 8.78
N SER A 485 -25.24 10.00 9.46
CA SER A 485 -26.46 10.60 8.91
C SER A 485 -26.63 12.08 9.25
N ASP A 486 -25.98 12.54 10.32
CA ASP A 486 -26.13 13.90 10.83
C ASP A 486 -25.15 14.88 10.17
N ILE A 487 -24.10 14.36 9.52
CA ILE A 487 -23.10 15.16 8.78
C ILE A 487 -23.63 15.37 7.35
N ILE A 488 -24.04 16.58 7.08
CA ILE A 488 -24.60 17.01 5.78
C ILE A 488 -23.53 17.69 4.93
N ASP A 489 -22.59 18.39 5.55
CA ASP A 489 -21.50 19.11 4.89
C ASP A 489 -20.42 18.16 4.37
N PHE A 490 -20.12 18.28 3.07
CA PHE A 490 -19.05 17.50 2.42
C PHE A 490 -17.64 17.85 2.95
N GLU A 491 -17.40 19.13 3.28
CA GLU A 491 -16.11 19.55 3.83
C GLU A 491 -15.83 18.92 5.20
N GLU A 492 -16.86 18.75 6.01
CA GLU A 492 -16.71 18.06 7.29
C GLU A 492 -16.40 16.57 7.12
N VAL A 493 -16.95 15.92 6.09
CA VAL A 493 -16.57 14.55 5.71
C VAL A 493 -15.10 14.49 5.30
N VAL A 494 -14.64 15.44 4.48
CA VAL A 494 -13.23 15.54 4.06
C VAL A 494 -12.32 15.74 5.26
N ARG A 495 -12.69 16.65 6.17
CA ARG A 495 -11.94 16.95 7.40
C ARG A 495 -11.75 15.70 8.25
N LEU A 496 -12.84 14.96 8.51
CA LEU A 496 -12.79 13.73 9.33
C LEU A 496 -11.97 12.62 8.65
N ASP A 497 -12.05 12.49 7.34
CA ASP A 497 -11.24 11.53 6.59
C ASP A 497 -9.75 11.91 6.61
N CYS A 498 -9.41 13.19 6.47
CA CYS A 498 -8.03 13.67 6.59
C CYS A 498 -7.52 13.54 8.04
N GLU A 499 -8.33 13.86 9.05
CA GLU A 499 -7.99 13.66 10.45
C GLU A 499 -7.68 12.20 10.78
N TYR A 500 -8.45 11.26 10.20
CA TYR A 500 -8.14 9.83 10.30
C TYR A 500 -6.78 9.50 9.69
N ILE A 501 -6.47 10.03 8.50
CA ILE A 501 -5.20 9.78 7.81
C ILE A 501 -4.03 10.33 8.61
N ASP A 502 -4.15 11.57 9.11
CA ASP A 502 -3.06 12.25 9.81
C ASP A 502 -2.74 11.61 11.17
N ASN A 503 -3.78 11.18 11.89
CA ASN A 503 -3.67 10.61 13.23
C ASN A 503 -3.79 9.07 13.24
N TRP A 504 -3.67 8.44 12.06
CA TRP A 504 -3.84 7.00 11.98
C TRP A 504 -2.87 6.24 12.89
N SER A 505 -3.41 5.29 13.62
CA SER A 505 -2.69 4.31 14.43
C SER A 505 -3.51 3.03 14.54
N THR A 506 -2.86 1.91 14.86
CA THR A 506 -3.55 0.64 15.11
C THR A 506 -4.61 0.76 16.22
N LEU A 507 -4.33 1.57 17.25
CA LEU A 507 -5.31 1.83 18.32
C LEU A 507 -6.53 2.62 17.83
N LEU A 508 -6.35 3.55 16.89
CA LEU A 508 -7.46 4.29 16.30
C LEU A 508 -8.36 3.35 15.48
N ASP A 509 -7.78 2.44 14.70
CA ASP A 509 -8.54 1.41 13.99
C ASP A 509 -9.36 0.54 14.96
N ILE A 510 -8.77 0.09 16.05
CA ILE A 510 -9.48 -0.69 17.08
C ILE A 510 -10.67 0.12 17.66
N LYS A 511 -10.45 1.40 17.96
CA LYS A 511 -11.54 2.28 18.46
C LYS A 511 -12.67 2.43 17.44
N ILE A 512 -12.33 2.65 16.16
CA ILE A 512 -13.32 2.77 15.07
C ILE A 512 -14.07 1.44 14.89
N PHE A 513 -13.37 0.30 14.96
CA PHE A 513 -13.98 -1.03 14.86
C PHE A 513 -15.08 -1.24 15.93
N PHE A 514 -14.77 -0.98 17.21
CA PHE A 514 -15.76 -1.12 18.28
C PHE A 514 -16.89 -0.10 18.18
N LYS A 515 -16.60 1.14 17.75
CA LYS A 515 -17.64 2.12 17.45
C LYS A 515 -18.55 1.66 16.32
N THR A 516 -18.00 1.05 15.27
CA THR A 516 -18.79 0.50 14.15
C THR A 516 -19.74 -0.59 14.62
N ILE A 517 -19.28 -1.53 15.45
CA ILE A 517 -20.14 -2.57 16.03
C ILE A 517 -21.29 -1.92 16.82
N LYS A 518 -20.98 -0.92 17.64
CA LYS A 518 -21.99 -0.18 18.40
C LYS A 518 -23.02 0.50 17.49
N VAL A 519 -22.57 1.18 16.43
CA VAL A 519 -23.45 1.87 15.45
C VAL A 519 -24.34 0.87 14.72
N VAL A 520 -23.81 -0.26 14.28
CA VAL A 520 -24.58 -1.33 13.62
C VAL A 520 -25.64 -1.91 14.56
N LEU A 521 -25.28 -2.21 15.82
CA LEU A 521 -26.21 -2.76 16.81
C LEU A 521 -27.28 -1.77 17.26
N THR A 522 -26.94 -0.48 17.36
CA THR A 522 -27.90 0.56 17.79
C THR A 522 -28.73 1.13 16.64
N HIS A 523 -28.45 0.72 15.38
CA HIS A 523 -29.11 1.20 14.16
C HIS A 523 -29.10 2.74 14.00
N LYS A 524 -28.23 3.46 14.72
CA LYS A 524 -28.09 4.92 14.60
C LYS A 524 -27.50 5.26 13.22
N GLY A 525 -28.29 6.06 12.44
CA GLY A 525 -27.84 6.52 11.13
C GLY A 525 -27.94 5.50 9.99
N ALA A 526 -28.69 4.40 10.16
CA ALA A 526 -29.02 3.47 9.10
C ALA A 526 -30.35 3.90 8.46
N GLU A 527 -30.30 4.49 7.27
CA GLU A 527 -31.43 4.83 6.40
C GLU A 527 -31.39 4.03 5.12
#